data_496e3a3ca798088b95a36cd9057489f3
#
_entry.id   496e3a3ca798088b95a36cd9057489f3
#
_cell.length_a   1.000
_cell.length_b   1.000
_cell.length_c   1.000
_cell.angle_alpha   90.00
_cell.angle_beta   90.00
_cell.angle_gamma   90.00
#
_symmetry.space_group_name_H-M   'P 1'
#
loop_
_entity.id
_entity.type
_entity.pdbx_description
1 polymer ?
#
loop_
_entity_poly.entity_id
_entity_poly.type
_entity_poly.pdbx_seq_one_letter_code
_entity_poly.pdbx_strand_id
1 'polypeptide(L)'
;MTVDNSFTMKKFQSMEIIYVTFSQITKLPYVECDPETFDDQVYMFTEEEAAKEFAKSYVEKNTPLLTVKVLRKQMPNFYMGLYAEGVNMVIFHEGDQTRRIELEQIFPKPDMEKMNKQHLPVLNPGVQLTVVYFLQELRKPNQRRDDAERMQHLRELEEEMLVNLMRSKFILAIDISQVQGEFDPANPGPDVRIPYIKNQNEDIFQPLFSDIGEFQKFRPDPQAKLRLAAIPFQHLLPYLMKQAKGFVINPSGFNLLLTREQLQSCLLYTSDAADD
;
A
#
# COMPACT_ATOMS: atom_id res chain seq x y z
N MET A 1 27.10 -13.32 -13.64
CA MET A 1 28.11 -12.36 -13.16
C MET A 1 27.43 -11.37 -12.26
N THR A 2 27.69 -11.40 -10.96
CA THR A 2 27.22 -10.37 -10.02
C THR A 2 27.93 -9.08 -10.37
N VAL A 3 27.20 -8.08 -10.83
CA VAL A 3 27.73 -6.74 -11.07
C VAL A 3 28.17 -6.18 -9.71
N ASP A 4 29.43 -5.76 -9.59
CA ASP A 4 29.92 -5.12 -8.36
C ASP A 4 29.29 -3.72 -8.23
N ASN A 5 28.25 -3.63 -7.42
CA ASN A 5 27.52 -2.40 -7.13
C ASN A 5 28.16 -1.57 -5.99
N SER A 6 29.33 -1.97 -5.47
CA SER A 6 29.92 -1.36 -4.26
C SER A 6 30.15 0.15 -4.39
N PHE A 7 30.56 0.62 -5.57
CA PHE A 7 30.73 2.06 -5.84
C PHE A 7 29.38 2.79 -5.85
N THR A 8 28.39 2.20 -6.50
CA THR A 8 27.02 2.75 -6.58
C THR A 8 26.39 2.84 -5.20
N MET A 9 26.62 1.82 -4.35
CA MET A 9 26.12 1.80 -2.97
C MET A 9 26.70 2.92 -2.12
N LYS A 10 28.01 3.14 -2.20
CA LYS A 10 28.66 4.28 -1.51
C LYS A 10 28.07 5.61 -1.98
N LYS A 11 27.78 5.73 -3.28
CA LYS A 11 27.16 6.92 -3.84
C LYS A 11 25.75 7.13 -3.29
N PHE A 12 24.90 6.11 -3.26
CA PHE A 12 23.56 6.17 -2.64
C PHE A 12 23.63 6.69 -1.21
N GLN A 13 24.57 6.18 -0.41
CA GLN A 13 24.77 6.59 0.98
C GLN A 13 25.19 8.05 1.14
N SER A 14 25.83 8.64 0.11
CA SER A 14 26.30 10.03 0.12
C SER A 14 25.35 11.03 -0.57
N MET A 15 24.31 10.55 -1.25
CA MET A 15 23.37 11.42 -1.99
C MET A 15 22.53 12.27 -1.05
N GLU A 16 22.43 13.56 -1.35
CA GLU A 16 21.56 14.50 -0.65
C GLU A 16 20.13 14.50 -1.20
N ILE A 17 19.99 14.14 -2.47
CA ILE A 17 18.73 14.19 -3.22
C ILE A 17 18.68 13.00 -4.17
N ILE A 18 17.51 12.36 -4.25
CA ILE A 18 17.10 11.49 -5.35
C ILE A 18 15.77 11.95 -5.91
N TYR A 19 15.54 11.69 -7.19
CA TYR A 19 14.24 11.93 -7.83
C TYR A 19 13.60 10.58 -8.13
N VAL A 20 12.32 10.47 -7.84
CA VAL A 20 11.57 9.21 -7.96
C VAL A 20 10.30 9.46 -8.76
N THR A 21 9.90 8.50 -9.58
CA THR A 21 8.62 8.58 -10.28
C THR A 21 7.49 8.08 -9.40
N PHE A 22 6.42 8.86 -9.33
CA PHE A 22 5.18 8.56 -8.63
C PHE A 22 4.02 8.49 -9.61
N SER A 23 3.09 7.59 -9.39
CA SER A 23 1.83 7.56 -10.15
C SER A 23 0.95 8.76 -9.77
N GLN A 24 0.49 9.53 -10.75
CA GLN A 24 -0.53 10.57 -10.50
C GLN A 24 -1.87 9.97 -10.10
N ILE A 25 -2.07 8.69 -10.38
CA ILE A 25 -3.32 7.97 -10.15
C ILE A 25 -3.44 7.52 -8.70
N THR A 26 -2.41 6.83 -8.19
CA THR A 26 -2.39 6.30 -6.82
C THR A 26 -1.76 7.24 -5.80
N LYS A 27 -0.98 8.23 -6.24
CA LYS A 27 -0.16 9.12 -5.41
C LYS A 27 0.95 8.41 -4.62
N LEU A 28 1.27 7.19 -5.03
CA LEU A 28 2.33 6.35 -4.49
C LEU A 28 3.49 6.26 -5.47
N PRO A 29 4.67 5.76 -5.08
CA PRO A 29 5.73 5.39 -6.01
C PRO A 29 5.16 4.56 -7.16
N TYR A 30 5.58 4.85 -8.38
CA TYR A 30 5.15 4.05 -9.52
C TYR A 30 5.89 2.72 -9.50
N VAL A 31 5.16 1.64 -9.36
CA VAL A 31 5.69 0.28 -9.36
C VAL A 31 5.31 -0.42 -10.65
N GLU A 32 6.27 -1.12 -11.24
CA GLU A 32 6.10 -1.92 -12.45
C GLU A 32 6.75 -3.30 -12.23
N CYS A 33 6.03 -4.36 -12.57
CA CYS A 33 6.59 -5.71 -12.57
C CYS A 33 7.40 -5.94 -13.85
N ASP A 34 8.65 -6.35 -13.71
CA ASP A 34 9.48 -6.74 -14.84
C ASP A 34 9.00 -8.10 -15.39
N PRO A 35 8.60 -8.19 -16.67
CA PRO A 35 8.02 -9.41 -17.21
C PRO A 35 9.00 -10.59 -17.34
N GLU A 36 10.31 -10.34 -17.27
CA GLU A 36 11.34 -11.38 -17.40
C GLU A 36 11.82 -11.89 -16.05
N THR A 37 12.01 -10.97 -15.09
CA THR A 37 12.58 -11.30 -13.77
C THR A 37 11.54 -11.39 -12.67
N PHE A 38 10.34 -10.89 -12.92
CA PHE A 38 9.24 -10.76 -11.94
C PHE A 38 9.61 -9.90 -10.73
N ASP A 39 10.56 -8.96 -10.93
CA ASP A 39 10.90 -7.98 -9.92
C ASP A 39 9.88 -6.84 -9.91
N ASP A 40 9.46 -6.46 -8.73
CA ASP A 40 8.59 -5.30 -8.47
C ASP A 40 9.48 -4.07 -8.30
N GLN A 41 9.55 -3.25 -9.35
CA GLN A 41 10.59 -2.24 -9.49
C GLN A 41 10.06 -0.81 -9.45
N VAL A 42 10.88 0.09 -8.87
CA VAL A 42 10.69 1.55 -8.89
C VAL A 42 11.85 2.22 -9.62
N TYR A 43 11.60 3.42 -10.13
CA TYR A 43 12.57 4.20 -10.91
C TYR A 43 13.09 5.37 -10.11
N MET A 44 14.43 5.45 -9.98
CA MET A 44 15.14 6.51 -9.25
C MET A 44 16.18 7.16 -10.12
N PHE A 45 16.37 8.47 -9.98
CA PHE A 45 17.21 9.29 -10.82
C PHE A 45 18.10 10.21 -9.99
N THR A 46 19.31 10.47 -10.50
CA THR A 46 20.19 11.52 -9.94
C THR A 46 19.78 12.92 -10.37
N GLU A 47 19.11 13.04 -11.53
CA GLU A 47 18.78 14.32 -12.14
C GLU A 47 17.28 14.48 -12.34
N GLU A 48 16.76 15.66 -12.02
CA GLU A 48 15.33 15.96 -12.10
C GLU A 48 14.80 15.91 -13.52
N GLU A 49 15.59 16.44 -14.47
CA GLU A 49 15.16 16.48 -15.87
C GLU A 49 15.09 15.08 -16.49
N ALA A 50 16.01 14.18 -16.15
CA ALA A 50 15.94 12.78 -16.58
C ALA A 50 14.69 12.07 -16.04
N ALA A 51 14.34 12.32 -14.78
CA ALA A 51 13.10 11.79 -14.18
C ALA A 51 11.84 12.37 -14.86
N LYS A 52 11.85 13.64 -15.23
CA LYS A 52 10.73 14.27 -15.95
C LYS A 52 10.59 13.75 -17.38
N GLU A 53 11.70 13.51 -18.09
CA GLU A 53 11.67 12.92 -19.43
C GLU A 53 11.15 11.50 -19.39
N PHE A 54 11.62 10.70 -18.43
CA PHE A 54 11.07 9.37 -18.19
C PHE A 54 9.57 9.41 -17.91
N ALA A 55 9.12 10.30 -17.03
CA ALA A 55 7.70 10.46 -16.74
C ALA A 55 6.87 10.84 -17.97
N LYS A 56 7.40 11.66 -18.87
CA LYS A 56 6.74 12.03 -20.16
C LYS A 56 6.55 10.82 -21.07
N SER A 57 7.52 9.89 -21.12
CA SER A 57 7.43 8.70 -21.98
C SER A 57 6.26 7.77 -21.60
N TYR A 58 5.77 7.86 -20.36
CA TYR A 58 4.63 7.09 -19.88
C TYR A 58 3.27 7.73 -20.18
N VAL A 59 3.22 8.97 -20.64
CA VAL A 59 1.97 9.64 -21.04
C VAL A 59 1.29 8.92 -22.21
N GLU A 60 2.07 8.45 -23.19
CA GLU A 60 1.57 7.68 -24.32
C GLU A 60 0.98 6.32 -23.91
N LYS A 61 1.43 5.78 -22.80
CA LYS A 61 0.90 4.54 -22.18
C LYS A 61 -0.34 4.80 -21.29
N ASN A 62 -0.90 6.01 -21.32
CA ASN A 62 -1.97 6.45 -20.41
C ASN A 62 -1.63 6.27 -18.93
N THR A 63 -0.35 6.33 -18.58
CA THR A 63 0.17 6.18 -17.22
C THR A 63 0.83 7.50 -16.79
N PRO A 64 0.04 8.47 -16.32
CA PRO A 64 0.58 9.77 -15.94
C PRO A 64 1.44 9.67 -14.68
N LEU A 65 2.71 10.05 -14.80
CA LEU A 65 3.69 10.04 -13.71
C LEU A 65 4.04 11.45 -13.25
N LEU A 66 4.48 11.56 -12.00
CA LEU A 66 5.08 12.74 -11.39
C LEU A 66 6.54 12.45 -11.04
N THR A 67 7.37 13.48 -11.07
CA THR A 67 8.69 13.46 -10.46
C THR A 67 8.62 14.01 -9.04
N VAL A 68 9.03 13.22 -8.06
CA VAL A 68 9.06 13.59 -6.65
C VAL A 68 10.50 13.64 -6.17
N LYS A 69 10.85 14.74 -5.52
CA LYS A 69 12.16 14.95 -4.89
C LYS A 69 12.17 14.35 -3.49
N VAL A 70 13.06 13.41 -3.23
CA VAL A 70 13.29 12.81 -1.91
C VAL A 70 14.62 13.30 -1.35
N LEU A 71 14.58 13.99 -0.23
CA LEU A 71 15.77 14.51 0.45
C LEU A 71 16.41 13.43 1.32
N ARG A 72 17.72 13.51 1.55
CA ARG A 72 18.49 12.56 2.37
C ARG A 72 17.82 12.19 3.68
N LYS A 73 17.32 13.19 4.42
CA LYS A 73 16.61 12.97 5.69
C LYS A 73 15.30 12.15 5.56
N GLN A 74 14.73 12.09 4.38
CA GLN A 74 13.49 11.37 4.08
C GLN A 74 13.75 9.96 3.54
N MET A 75 14.95 9.70 3.01
CA MET A 75 15.30 8.44 2.34
C MET A 75 15.07 7.19 3.22
N PRO A 76 15.45 7.16 4.52
CA PRO A 76 15.19 5.98 5.34
C PRO A 76 13.71 5.62 5.43
N ASN A 77 12.84 6.60 5.66
CA ASN A 77 11.39 6.38 5.72
C ASN A 77 10.82 6.02 4.34
N PHE A 78 11.38 6.60 3.28
CA PHE A 78 11.01 6.28 1.91
C PHE A 78 11.33 4.82 1.57
N TYR A 79 12.54 4.34 1.85
CA TYR A 79 12.92 2.94 1.63
C TYR A 79 12.10 1.96 2.48
N MET A 80 11.82 2.33 3.73
CA MET A 80 10.90 1.56 4.58
C MET A 80 9.51 1.44 3.95
N GLY A 81 9.01 2.54 3.35
CA GLY A 81 7.75 2.55 2.61
C GLY A 81 7.77 1.58 1.43
N LEU A 82 8.85 1.55 0.65
CA LEU A 82 9.01 0.62 -0.47
C LEU A 82 8.95 -0.85 -0.03
N TYR A 83 9.54 -1.21 1.11
CA TYR A 83 9.40 -2.55 1.67
C TYR A 83 7.96 -2.87 2.06
N ALA A 84 7.28 -1.91 2.68
CA ALA A 84 5.87 -2.08 3.04
C ALA A 84 4.97 -2.23 1.81
N GLU A 85 5.35 -1.60 0.70
CA GLU A 85 4.69 -1.66 -0.61
C GLU A 85 5.04 -2.94 -1.41
N GLY A 86 5.98 -3.76 -0.95
CA GLY A 86 6.38 -5.01 -1.61
C GLY A 86 7.45 -4.86 -2.69
N VAL A 87 8.00 -3.66 -2.87
CA VAL A 87 9.06 -3.39 -3.84
C VAL A 87 10.35 -4.11 -3.45
N ASN A 88 11.01 -4.77 -4.41
CA ASN A 88 12.27 -5.46 -4.21
C ASN A 88 13.42 -4.90 -5.06
N MET A 89 13.12 -4.15 -6.13
CA MET A 89 14.09 -3.70 -7.11
C MET A 89 14.04 -2.18 -7.32
N VAL A 90 15.20 -1.58 -7.50
CA VAL A 90 15.38 -0.18 -7.91
C VAL A 90 16.07 -0.13 -9.27
N ILE A 91 15.44 0.53 -10.22
CA ILE A 91 16.05 0.90 -11.51
C ILE A 91 16.63 2.29 -11.34
N PHE A 92 17.93 2.35 -11.20
CA PHE A 92 18.67 3.59 -10.93
C PHE A 92 19.27 4.17 -12.19
N HIS A 93 18.89 5.40 -12.51
CA HIS A 93 19.38 6.17 -13.64
C HIS A 93 20.39 7.23 -13.20
N GLU A 94 21.58 7.16 -13.74
CA GLU A 94 22.68 8.09 -13.50
C GLU A 94 23.31 8.53 -14.81
N GLY A 95 22.98 9.72 -15.31
CA GLY A 95 23.32 10.13 -16.66
C GLY A 95 22.82 9.11 -17.68
N ASP A 96 23.71 8.63 -18.55
CA ASP A 96 23.39 7.62 -19.57
C ASP A 96 23.42 6.17 -19.04
N GLN A 97 23.70 5.98 -17.74
CA GLN A 97 23.79 4.64 -17.15
C GLN A 97 22.52 4.28 -16.41
N THR A 98 22.03 3.05 -16.66
CA THR A 98 20.94 2.44 -15.92
C THR A 98 21.45 1.20 -15.19
N ARG A 99 21.11 1.07 -13.92
CA ARG A 99 21.51 -0.05 -13.07
C ARG A 99 20.32 -0.63 -12.35
N ARG A 100 20.26 -1.95 -12.27
CA ARG A 100 19.31 -2.69 -11.41
C ARG A 100 19.98 -2.94 -10.07
N ILE A 101 19.35 -2.54 -9.00
CA ILE A 101 19.90 -2.65 -7.63
C ILE A 101 18.80 -3.19 -6.74
N GLU A 102 19.06 -4.32 -6.09
CA GLU A 102 18.13 -4.85 -5.07
C GLU A 102 17.95 -3.82 -3.94
N LEU A 103 16.72 -3.62 -3.52
CA LEU A 103 16.41 -2.65 -2.46
C LEU A 103 17.18 -2.97 -1.17
N GLU A 104 17.40 -4.26 -0.87
CA GLU A 104 18.16 -4.72 0.30
C GLU A 104 19.62 -4.28 0.29
N GLN A 105 20.19 -4.07 -0.88
CA GLN A 105 21.56 -3.53 -1.03
C GLN A 105 21.62 -2.05 -0.68
N ILE A 106 20.57 -1.28 -0.98
CA ILE A 106 20.49 0.16 -0.71
C ILE A 106 20.19 0.41 0.78
N PHE A 107 19.21 -0.29 1.29
CA PHE A 107 18.69 -0.15 2.65
C PHE A 107 18.37 -1.53 3.22
N PRO A 108 19.09 -2.01 4.23
CA PRO A 108 18.90 -3.35 4.77
C PRO A 108 17.45 -3.56 5.19
N LYS A 109 16.90 -4.71 4.82
CA LYS A 109 15.53 -5.08 5.22
C LYS A 109 15.39 -5.05 6.74
N PRO A 110 14.37 -4.38 7.26
CA PRO A 110 14.15 -4.32 8.70
C PRO A 110 13.92 -5.72 9.26
N ASP A 111 14.58 -6.01 10.38
CA ASP A 111 14.32 -7.23 11.14
C ASP A 111 12.98 -7.06 11.90
N MET A 112 11.90 -7.46 11.23
CA MET A 112 10.55 -7.33 11.77
C MET A 112 10.33 -8.13 13.04
N GLU A 113 11.07 -9.23 13.27
CA GLU A 113 11.00 -10.03 14.49
C GLU A 113 11.59 -9.27 15.69
N LYS A 114 12.69 -8.54 15.49
CA LYS A 114 13.30 -7.73 16.54
C LYS A 114 12.51 -6.45 16.86
N MET A 115 11.87 -5.85 15.88
CA MET A 115 11.03 -4.68 16.10
C MET A 115 9.77 -5.02 16.93
N ASN A 116 9.48 -6.31 17.14
CA ASN A 116 8.16 -6.80 17.49
C ASN A 116 7.97 -7.49 18.81
N LYS A 117 8.89 -7.40 19.73
CA LYS A 117 8.67 -8.01 21.05
C LYS A 117 7.50 -7.40 21.85
N GLN A 118 6.94 -6.28 21.43
CA GLN A 118 5.83 -5.59 22.13
C GLN A 118 4.55 -5.39 21.31
N HIS A 119 4.62 -5.40 19.98
CA HIS A 119 3.44 -5.23 19.10
C HIS A 119 3.66 -6.08 17.86
N LEU A 120 2.78 -7.05 17.62
CA LEU A 120 2.77 -7.79 16.34
C LEU A 120 2.60 -6.79 15.20
N PRO A 121 3.60 -6.55 14.32
CA PRO A 121 3.37 -5.70 13.17
C PRO A 121 2.44 -6.43 12.24
N VAL A 122 1.36 -5.78 11.93
CA VAL A 122 0.62 -6.08 10.73
C VAL A 122 1.41 -5.45 9.60
N LEU A 123 1.81 -6.26 8.64
CA LEU A 123 2.50 -5.85 7.42
C LEU A 123 2.00 -6.72 6.28
N ASN A 124 1.51 -6.09 5.22
CA ASN A 124 0.89 -6.77 4.10
C ASN A 124 1.47 -6.28 2.76
N PRO A 125 2.76 -6.55 2.46
CA PRO A 125 3.37 -6.07 1.22
C PRO A 125 2.67 -6.62 -0.03
N GLY A 126 2.22 -7.88 0.00
CA GLY A 126 1.46 -8.46 -1.11
C GLY A 126 0.12 -7.75 -1.36
N VAL A 127 -0.58 -7.33 -0.30
CA VAL A 127 -1.80 -6.50 -0.45
C VAL A 127 -1.47 -5.14 -1.03
N GLN A 128 -0.46 -4.46 -0.49
CA GLN A 128 -0.03 -3.15 -0.96
C GLN A 128 0.27 -3.20 -2.46
N LEU A 129 1.10 -4.16 -2.87
CA LEU A 129 1.54 -4.31 -4.25
C LEU A 129 0.38 -4.60 -5.20
N THR A 130 -0.41 -5.63 -4.91
CA THR A 130 -1.51 -6.05 -5.81
C THR A 130 -2.63 -5.01 -5.89
N VAL A 131 -2.92 -4.30 -4.79
CA VAL A 131 -3.84 -3.14 -4.81
C VAL A 131 -3.28 -2.02 -5.70
N VAL A 132 -1.98 -1.72 -5.61
CA VAL A 132 -1.36 -0.67 -6.43
C VAL A 132 -1.45 -1.02 -7.90
N TYR A 133 -1.14 -2.26 -8.30
CA TYR A 133 -1.27 -2.72 -9.70
C TYR A 133 -2.70 -2.61 -10.20
N PHE A 134 -3.65 -3.16 -9.44
CA PHE A 134 -5.07 -3.08 -9.78
C PHE A 134 -5.55 -1.63 -9.95
N LEU A 135 -5.23 -0.74 -9.01
CA LEU A 135 -5.67 0.64 -9.07
C LEU A 135 -4.93 1.47 -10.12
N GLN A 136 -3.66 1.18 -10.38
CA GLN A 136 -2.93 1.80 -11.48
C GLN A 136 -3.64 1.50 -12.81
N GLU A 137 -4.07 0.25 -13.05
CA GLU A 137 -4.78 -0.12 -14.26
C GLU A 137 -6.24 0.37 -14.28
N LEU A 138 -6.98 0.16 -13.19
CA LEU A 138 -8.39 0.54 -13.09
C LEU A 138 -8.62 2.04 -13.33
N ARG A 139 -7.76 2.87 -12.75
CA ARG A 139 -7.91 4.34 -12.74
C ARG A 139 -7.16 5.04 -13.88
N LYS A 140 -6.59 4.32 -14.84
CA LYS A 140 -5.95 4.92 -16.02
C LYS A 140 -6.93 5.84 -16.76
N PRO A 141 -6.53 7.05 -17.18
CA PRO A 141 -7.37 7.95 -17.92
C PRO A 141 -7.65 7.43 -19.34
N ASN A 142 -8.72 7.93 -19.99
CA ASN A 142 -9.02 7.74 -21.40
C ASN A 142 -9.09 6.28 -21.89
N GLN A 143 -9.44 5.35 -21.01
CA GLN A 143 -9.57 3.93 -21.37
C GLN A 143 -10.93 3.64 -22.03
N ARG A 144 -10.91 2.80 -23.08
CA ARG A 144 -12.14 2.28 -23.67
C ARG A 144 -12.75 1.20 -22.80
N ARG A 145 -14.06 1.27 -22.59
CA ARG A 145 -14.78 0.29 -21.76
C ARG A 145 -15.02 -1.05 -22.48
N ASP A 146 -14.87 -1.07 -23.79
CA ASP A 146 -15.10 -2.22 -24.69
C ASP A 146 -13.81 -2.98 -25.07
N ASP A 147 -12.67 -2.64 -24.45
CA ASP A 147 -11.40 -3.32 -24.63
C ASP A 147 -11.40 -4.64 -23.84
N ALA A 148 -11.59 -5.76 -24.54
CA ALA A 148 -11.71 -7.09 -23.95
C ALA A 148 -10.41 -7.56 -23.29
N GLU A 149 -9.24 -7.26 -23.88
CA GLU A 149 -7.94 -7.64 -23.32
C GLU A 149 -7.68 -6.92 -22.01
N ARG A 150 -7.96 -5.62 -21.98
CA ARG A 150 -7.86 -4.81 -20.77
C ARG A 150 -8.82 -5.30 -19.67
N MET A 151 -10.05 -5.63 -20.03
CA MET A 151 -11.03 -6.12 -19.06
C MET A 151 -10.64 -7.50 -18.50
N GLN A 152 -9.98 -8.32 -19.30
CA GLN A 152 -9.42 -9.59 -18.84
C GLN A 152 -8.25 -9.34 -17.88
N HIS A 153 -7.31 -8.48 -18.24
CA HIS A 153 -6.18 -8.11 -17.39
C HIS A 153 -6.63 -7.49 -16.06
N LEU A 154 -7.64 -6.62 -16.08
CA LEU A 154 -8.21 -6.06 -14.84
C LEU A 154 -8.80 -7.14 -13.93
N ARG A 155 -9.47 -8.14 -14.49
CA ARG A 155 -10.00 -9.26 -13.70
C ARG A 155 -8.88 -10.07 -13.03
N GLU A 156 -7.81 -10.36 -13.76
CA GLU A 156 -6.65 -11.07 -13.23
C GLU A 156 -6.01 -10.31 -12.06
N LEU A 157 -5.82 -8.99 -12.22
CA LEU A 157 -5.30 -8.13 -11.15
C LEU A 157 -6.26 -8.06 -9.95
N GLU A 158 -7.58 -8.02 -10.18
CA GLU A 158 -8.59 -8.01 -9.12
C GLU A 158 -8.59 -9.34 -8.35
N GLU A 159 -8.52 -10.47 -9.05
CA GLU A 159 -8.46 -11.80 -8.44
C GLU A 159 -7.21 -11.95 -7.56
N GLU A 160 -6.05 -11.56 -8.06
CA GLU A 160 -4.80 -11.59 -7.28
C GLU A 160 -4.89 -10.70 -6.05
N MET A 161 -5.40 -9.48 -6.19
CA MET A 161 -5.65 -8.57 -5.08
C MET A 161 -6.58 -9.18 -4.03
N LEU A 162 -7.70 -9.78 -4.45
CA LEU A 162 -8.66 -10.39 -3.54
C LEU A 162 -8.05 -11.56 -2.76
N VAL A 163 -7.24 -12.40 -3.42
CA VAL A 163 -6.52 -13.51 -2.74
C VAL A 163 -5.60 -12.97 -1.64
N ASN A 164 -4.85 -11.90 -1.92
CA ASN A 164 -3.97 -11.29 -0.93
C ASN A 164 -4.75 -10.64 0.21
N LEU A 165 -5.86 -9.95 -0.09
CA LEU A 165 -6.76 -9.37 0.93
C LEU A 165 -7.28 -10.46 1.89
N MET A 166 -7.80 -11.57 1.34
CA MET A 166 -8.40 -12.65 2.13
C MET A 166 -7.40 -13.36 3.06
N ARG A 167 -6.13 -13.39 2.71
CA ARG A 167 -5.06 -14.02 3.51
C ARG A 167 -4.45 -13.10 4.57
N SER A 168 -4.86 -11.84 4.57
CA SER A 168 -4.20 -10.80 5.36
C SER A 168 -4.93 -10.45 6.66
N LYS A 169 -4.22 -9.76 7.54
CA LYS A 169 -4.78 -9.11 8.74
C LYS A 169 -4.70 -7.60 8.56
N PHE A 170 -5.68 -6.91 9.06
CA PHE A 170 -5.74 -5.45 8.98
C PHE A 170 -5.77 -4.84 10.37
N ILE A 171 -5.23 -3.64 10.49
CA ILE A 171 -5.34 -2.84 11.71
C ILE A 171 -6.69 -2.12 11.68
N LEU A 172 -7.47 -2.36 12.73
CA LEU A 172 -8.67 -1.60 13.06
C LEU A 172 -8.37 -0.71 14.27
N ALA A 173 -8.64 0.59 14.15
CA ALA A 173 -8.53 1.51 15.28
C ALA A 173 -9.86 1.54 16.06
N ILE A 174 -9.76 1.46 17.38
CA ILE A 174 -10.87 1.46 18.32
C ILE A 174 -10.66 2.62 19.28
N ASP A 175 -11.60 3.57 19.32
CA ASP A 175 -11.57 4.71 20.23
C ASP A 175 -12.20 4.33 21.58
N ILE A 176 -11.38 4.34 22.61
CA ILE A 176 -11.77 4.06 23.99
C ILE A 176 -11.80 5.31 24.87
N SER A 177 -11.85 6.49 24.29
CA SER A 177 -11.81 7.78 25.04
C SER A 177 -12.96 7.93 26.03
N GLN A 178 -14.10 7.28 25.78
CA GLN A 178 -15.29 7.34 26.60
C GLN A 178 -15.42 6.15 27.58
N VAL A 179 -14.54 5.14 27.45
CA VAL A 179 -14.58 3.96 28.31
C VAL A 179 -14.12 4.32 29.73
N GLN A 180 -14.97 4.04 30.73
CA GLN A 180 -14.65 4.20 32.13
C GLN A 180 -14.06 2.90 32.70
N GLY A 181 -12.85 2.97 33.25
CA GLY A 181 -12.13 1.81 33.81
C GLY A 181 -11.21 1.14 32.78
N GLU A 182 -10.88 -0.13 33.03
CA GLU A 182 -10.06 -0.94 32.12
C GLU A 182 -10.89 -1.39 30.89
N PHE A 183 -10.29 -1.23 29.72
CA PHE A 183 -10.87 -1.71 28.46
C PHE A 183 -10.67 -3.24 28.35
N ASP A 184 -11.75 -3.98 28.25
CA ASP A 184 -11.74 -5.41 27.94
C ASP A 184 -12.00 -5.62 26.44
N PRO A 185 -11.01 -6.08 25.66
CA PRO A 185 -11.20 -6.35 24.23
C PRO A 185 -12.22 -7.45 23.92
N ALA A 186 -12.44 -8.38 24.87
CA ALA A 186 -13.41 -9.48 24.70
C ALA A 186 -14.85 -9.02 24.89
N ASN A 187 -15.05 -7.95 25.68
CA ASN A 187 -16.37 -7.36 25.95
C ASN A 187 -16.32 -5.83 25.80
N PRO A 188 -16.18 -5.33 24.58
CA PRO A 188 -16.08 -3.91 24.31
C PRO A 188 -17.43 -3.23 24.61
N GLY A 189 -17.64 -2.69 25.74
CA GLY A 189 -18.90 -2.07 26.16
C GLY A 189 -19.47 -1.01 25.16
N PRO A 190 -20.66 -0.42 25.46
CA PRO A 190 -21.34 0.51 24.56
C PRO A 190 -20.58 1.83 24.32
N ASP A 191 -19.59 2.14 25.16
CA ASP A 191 -18.82 3.39 25.12
C ASP A 191 -17.61 3.33 24.14
N VAL A 192 -17.44 2.18 23.48
CA VAL A 192 -16.43 2.01 22.42
C VAL A 192 -16.93 2.61 21.12
N ARG A 193 -16.07 3.37 20.46
CA ARG A 193 -16.37 3.96 19.16
C ARG A 193 -15.36 3.46 18.13
N ILE A 194 -15.83 3.22 16.92
CA ILE A 194 -14.96 2.93 15.78
C ILE A 194 -14.91 4.20 14.94
N PRO A 195 -13.70 4.76 14.67
CA PRO A 195 -13.55 5.88 13.77
C PRO A 195 -14.19 5.60 12.41
N TYR A 196 -14.76 6.62 11.79
CA TYR A 196 -15.32 6.52 10.45
C TYR A 196 -14.99 7.76 9.65
N ILE A 197 -15.06 7.64 8.34
CA ILE A 197 -14.98 8.74 7.40
C ILE A 197 -16.25 8.79 6.56
N LYS A 198 -16.58 9.99 6.08
CA LYS A 198 -17.69 10.20 5.16
C LYS A 198 -17.15 10.58 3.80
N ASN A 199 -17.76 10.07 2.73
CA ASN A 199 -17.52 10.53 1.38
C ASN A 199 -18.37 11.79 1.09
N GLN A 200 -18.29 12.28 -0.15
CA GLN A 200 -19.04 13.47 -0.59
C GLN A 200 -20.56 13.26 -0.57
N ASN A 201 -21.03 12.01 -0.57
CA ASN A 201 -22.45 11.66 -0.52
C ASN A 201 -22.92 11.38 0.91
N GLU A 202 -22.14 11.74 1.95
CA GLU A 202 -22.39 11.44 3.36
C GLU A 202 -22.39 9.94 3.70
N ASP A 203 -21.96 9.06 2.77
CA ASP A 203 -21.84 7.64 3.05
C ASP A 203 -20.72 7.38 4.05
N ILE A 204 -20.98 6.51 5.01
CA ILE A 204 -20.04 6.16 6.09
C ILE A 204 -19.20 4.96 5.68
N PHE A 205 -17.88 5.07 5.87
CA PHE A 205 -16.91 3.99 5.72
C PHE A 205 -16.01 3.93 6.95
N GLN A 206 -15.60 2.71 7.32
CA GLN A 206 -14.66 2.50 8.42
C GLN A 206 -13.24 2.33 7.86
N PRO A 207 -12.25 3.07 8.40
CA PRO A 207 -10.86 2.93 7.97
C PRO A 207 -10.27 1.60 8.46
N LEU A 208 -9.54 0.92 7.58
CA LEU A 208 -8.64 -0.19 7.87
C LEU A 208 -7.24 0.16 7.36
N PHE A 209 -6.22 -0.43 7.97
CA PHE A 209 -4.84 -0.15 7.59
C PHE A 209 -4.08 -1.45 7.38
N SER A 210 -3.32 -1.51 6.29
CA SER A 210 -2.47 -2.65 5.96
C SER A 210 -1.25 -2.79 6.87
N ASP A 211 -0.87 -1.70 7.52
CA ASP A 211 0.28 -1.60 8.41
C ASP A 211 0.21 -0.34 9.31
N ILE A 212 1.16 -0.24 10.24
CA ILE A 212 1.22 0.89 11.18
C ILE A 212 1.59 2.22 10.49
N GLY A 213 2.38 2.17 9.41
CA GLY A 213 2.75 3.36 8.65
C GLY A 213 1.52 4.01 7.99
N GLU A 214 0.63 3.22 7.42
CA GLU A 214 -0.63 3.70 6.86
C GLU A 214 -1.56 4.29 7.93
N PHE A 215 -1.64 3.65 9.10
CA PHE A 215 -2.37 4.23 10.24
C PHE A 215 -1.78 5.58 10.66
N GLN A 216 -0.46 5.72 10.73
CA GLN A 216 0.21 6.98 11.08
C GLN A 216 -0.02 8.09 10.05
N LYS A 217 -0.11 7.75 8.74
CA LYS A 217 -0.46 8.70 7.67
C LYS A 217 -1.88 9.25 7.82
N PHE A 218 -2.79 8.47 8.35
CA PHE A 218 -4.18 8.87 8.55
C PHE A 218 -4.34 9.99 9.58
N ARG A 219 -3.37 10.16 10.50
CA ARG A 219 -3.34 11.20 11.53
C ARG A 219 -4.65 11.31 12.30
N PRO A 220 -5.04 10.28 13.05
CA PRO A 220 -6.24 10.33 13.86
C PRO A 220 -6.17 11.46 14.89
N ASP A 221 -7.31 11.88 15.43
CA ASP A 221 -7.39 12.92 16.46
C ASP A 221 -6.38 12.61 17.59
N PRO A 222 -5.42 13.54 17.89
CA PRO A 222 -4.44 13.35 18.94
C PRO A 222 -5.05 13.20 20.34
N GLN A 223 -6.29 13.65 20.54
CA GLN A 223 -7.02 13.53 21.81
C GLN A 223 -7.73 12.19 21.95
N ALA A 224 -7.93 11.45 20.86
CA ALA A 224 -8.54 10.13 20.90
C ALA A 224 -7.61 9.11 21.54
N LYS A 225 -8.13 8.33 22.49
CA LYS A 225 -7.42 7.18 23.08
C LYS A 225 -7.66 5.96 22.20
N LEU A 226 -6.82 5.79 21.17
CA LEU A 226 -6.98 4.70 20.23
C LEU A 226 -6.27 3.43 20.72
N ARG A 227 -6.97 2.31 20.63
CA ARG A 227 -6.43 0.95 20.67
C ARG A 227 -6.43 0.38 19.26
N LEU A 228 -5.34 -0.31 18.92
CA LEU A 228 -5.20 -0.94 17.61
C LEU A 228 -5.42 -2.45 17.77
N ALA A 229 -6.28 -3.00 16.92
CA ALA A 229 -6.55 -4.43 16.86
C ALA A 229 -6.14 -4.96 15.48
N ALA A 230 -5.44 -6.09 15.46
CA ALA A 230 -5.09 -6.82 14.24
C ALA A 230 -6.20 -7.84 13.95
N ILE A 231 -7.02 -7.57 12.95
CA ILE A 231 -8.19 -8.40 12.61
C ILE A 231 -7.91 -9.14 11.30
N PRO A 232 -7.97 -10.49 11.26
CA PRO A 232 -7.96 -11.24 10.01
C PRO A 232 -9.12 -10.82 9.11
N PHE A 233 -8.90 -10.80 7.80
CA PHE A 233 -9.91 -10.41 6.81
C PHE A 233 -11.24 -11.14 7.01
N GLN A 234 -11.17 -12.46 7.25
CA GLN A 234 -12.35 -13.31 7.44
C GLN A 234 -13.20 -12.91 8.65
N HIS A 235 -12.63 -12.17 9.58
CA HIS A 235 -13.31 -11.74 10.82
C HIS A 235 -13.68 -10.25 10.80
N LEU A 236 -13.58 -9.56 9.66
CA LEU A 236 -13.88 -8.12 9.58
C LEU A 236 -15.37 -7.79 9.66
N LEU A 237 -16.22 -8.64 9.07
CA LEU A 237 -17.65 -8.34 8.94
C LEU A 237 -18.37 -8.01 10.26
N PRO A 238 -18.13 -8.72 11.38
CA PRO A 238 -18.71 -8.38 12.67
C PRO A 238 -18.35 -7.00 13.23
N TYR A 239 -17.21 -6.45 12.80
CA TYR A 239 -16.77 -5.10 13.21
C TYR A 239 -17.31 -3.99 12.32
N LEU A 240 -18.00 -4.32 11.23
CA LEU A 240 -18.60 -3.34 10.34
C LEU A 240 -19.89 -2.78 10.93
N MET A 241 -19.89 -1.48 11.27
CA MET A 241 -21.07 -0.78 11.79
C MET A 241 -22.27 -0.96 10.85
N LYS A 242 -23.48 -1.08 11.41
CA LYS A 242 -24.72 -1.28 10.63
C LYS A 242 -24.96 -0.18 9.59
N GLN A 243 -24.63 1.08 9.93
CA GLN A 243 -24.79 2.24 9.06
C GLN A 243 -23.64 2.43 8.07
N ALA A 244 -22.52 1.72 8.23
CA ALA A 244 -21.40 1.83 7.31
C ALA A 244 -21.65 1.01 6.03
N LYS A 245 -21.37 1.60 4.89
CA LYS A 245 -21.45 0.93 3.58
C LYS A 245 -20.31 -0.07 3.33
N GLY A 246 -19.21 0.07 4.08
CA GLY A 246 -18.05 -0.80 3.93
C GLY A 246 -16.85 -0.28 4.69
N PHE A 247 -15.71 -0.85 4.33
CA PHE A 247 -14.40 -0.38 4.78
C PHE A 247 -13.71 0.44 3.70
N VAL A 248 -12.79 1.30 4.12
CA VAL A 248 -11.79 1.91 3.24
C VAL A 248 -10.40 1.50 3.74
N ILE A 249 -9.66 0.82 2.89
CA ILE A 249 -8.31 0.36 3.22
C ILE A 249 -7.32 1.45 2.83
N ASN A 250 -6.43 1.83 3.75
CA ASN A 250 -5.42 2.88 3.59
C ASN A 250 -5.98 4.19 3.03
N PRO A 251 -6.89 4.87 3.75
CA PRO A 251 -7.58 6.08 3.24
C PRO A 251 -6.63 7.23 2.90
N SER A 252 -5.46 7.31 3.54
CA SER A 252 -4.41 8.30 3.23
C SER A 252 -3.35 7.78 2.25
N GLY A 253 -3.44 6.51 1.84
CA GLY A 253 -2.60 5.85 0.85
C GLY A 253 -3.37 5.62 -0.45
N PHE A 254 -3.45 4.36 -0.91
CA PHE A 254 -4.12 3.98 -2.16
C PHE A 254 -5.65 4.11 -2.14
N ASN A 255 -6.27 4.20 -0.98
CA ASN A 255 -7.70 4.45 -0.78
C ASN A 255 -8.60 3.44 -1.54
N LEU A 256 -8.53 2.15 -1.14
CA LEU A 256 -9.36 1.09 -1.70
C LEU A 256 -10.67 0.98 -0.91
N LEU A 257 -11.80 1.16 -1.60
CA LEU A 257 -13.13 0.90 -1.03
C LEU A 257 -13.44 -0.60 -1.12
N LEU A 258 -13.92 -1.16 -0.02
CA LEU A 258 -14.42 -2.53 0.07
C LEU A 258 -15.85 -2.46 0.63
N THR A 259 -16.84 -2.61 -0.25
CA THR A 259 -18.24 -2.53 0.16
C THR A 259 -18.65 -3.73 1.00
N ARG A 260 -19.77 -3.61 1.70
CA ARG A 260 -20.34 -4.71 2.48
C ARG A 260 -20.62 -5.93 1.60
N GLU A 261 -21.17 -5.71 0.43
CA GLU A 261 -21.50 -6.76 -0.55
C GLU A 261 -20.24 -7.46 -1.05
N GLN A 262 -19.20 -6.71 -1.39
CA GLN A 262 -17.90 -7.29 -1.79
C GLN A 262 -17.28 -8.10 -0.66
N LEU A 263 -17.28 -7.58 0.58
CA LEU A 263 -16.78 -8.31 1.74
C LEU A 263 -17.54 -9.64 1.96
N GLN A 264 -18.86 -9.62 1.84
CA GLN A 264 -19.69 -10.82 1.97
C GLN A 264 -19.41 -11.83 0.85
N SER A 265 -19.28 -11.37 -0.40
CA SER A 265 -18.95 -12.24 -1.53
C SER A 265 -17.59 -12.91 -1.36
N CYS A 266 -16.56 -12.17 -0.92
CA CYS A 266 -15.24 -12.76 -0.65
C CYS A 266 -15.30 -13.85 0.44
N LEU A 267 -16.12 -13.65 1.48
CA LEU A 267 -16.27 -14.61 2.58
C LEU A 267 -17.00 -15.90 2.15
N LEU A 268 -17.94 -15.81 1.20
CA LEU A 268 -18.60 -16.99 0.64
C LEU A 268 -17.64 -17.85 -0.18
N TYR A 269 -16.77 -17.23 -1.00
CA TYR A 269 -15.76 -17.95 -1.77
C TYR A 269 -14.78 -18.75 -0.91
N THR A 270 -14.52 -18.32 0.32
CA THR A 270 -13.62 -19.06 1.23
C THR A 270 -14.30 -20.23 1.93
N SER A 271 -15.61 -20.22 2.10
CA SER A 271 -16.35 -21.36 2.67
C SER A 271 -16.46 -22.54 1.70
N ASP A 272 -16.69 -22.26 0.42
CA ASP A 272 -16.83 -23.30 -0.61
C ASP A 272 -15.48 -23.97 -0.96
N ALA A 273 -14.36 -23.25 -0.81
CA ALA A 273 -13.02 -23.80 -1.05
C ALA A 273 -12.45 -24.60 0.15
N ALA A 274 -13.11 -24.61 1.28
CA ALA A 274 -12.70 -25.35 2.47
C ALA A 274 -13.42 -26.72 2.59
N ASP A 275 -14.44 -26.97 1.76
CA ASP A 275 -15.25 -28.20 1.77
C ASP A 275 -14.88 -29.17 0.61
N ASP A 276 -13.89 -28.82 -0.24
CA ASP A 276 -13.26 -29.69 -1.25
C ASP A 276 -11.85 -30.13 -0.80
#